data_05ce6f7831cdc4a2be2cd544e0aa1772
#
_entry.id   05ce6f7831cdc4a2be2cd544e0aa1772
#
_cell.length_a   1.000
_cell.length_b   1.000
_cell.length_c   1.000
_cell.angle_alpha   90.00
_cell.angle_beta   90.00
_cell.angle_gamma   90.00
#
_symmetry.space_group_name_H-M   'P 1'
#
loop_
_entity.id
_entity.type
_entity.pdbx_description
1 polymer ?
#
loop_
_entity_poly.entity_id
_entity_poly.type
_entity_poly.pdbx_seq_one_letter_code
_entity_poly.pdbx_strand_id
1 'polypeptide(L)'
;MTLGIVGSDGKVTKNPLAPNAPTFPEMYEKVNGKKLAGDDLEAFYSIAAAWSQASKSMLLPENTSIEIVNAYRDAAKKMVNDPDFKAKATKALGPFPLIIGDEAGAIIKKAAIFSDNTKKQLNKVLKKNKFTYRVK
;
A
#
# COMPACT_ATOMS: atom_id res chain seq x y z
N MET A 1 15.79 -2.26 -7.44
CA MET A 1 14.36 -2.59 -7.62
C MET A 1 13.57 -2.05 -6.47
N THR A 2 12.38 -1.50 -6.72
CA THR A 2 11.40 -1.06 -5.72
C THR A 2 10.11 -1.84 -5.89
N LEU A 3 9.25 -1.87 -4.86
CA LEU A 3 7.90 -2.43 -5.05
C LEU A 3 7.07 -1.57 -6.01
N GLY A 4 7.38 -0.29 -6.11
CA GLY A 4 6.51 0.71 -6.74
C GLY A 4 5.39 1.17 -5.81
N ILE A 5 4.63 2.15 -6.27
CA ILE A 5 3.45 2.66 -5.58
C ILE A 5 2.22 2.19 -6.37
N VAL A 6 1.33 1.49 -5.70
CA VAL A 6 0.10 0.98 -6.32
C VAL A 6 -1.01 2.01 -6.16
N GLY A 7 -1.49 2.58 -7.27
CA GLY A 7 -2.63 3.49 -7.25
C GLY A 7 -3.95 2.78 -6.94
N SER A 8 -4.98 3.55 -6.61
CA SER A 8 -6.35 3.04 -6.42
C SER A 8 -6.91 2.39 -7.69
N ASP A 9 -6.43 2.84 -8.86
CA ASP A 9 -6.72 2.28 -10.19
C ASP A 9 -5.95 0.98 -10.51
N GLY A 10 -5.12 0.51 -9.59
CA GLY A 10 -4.28 -0.68 -9.76
C GLY A 10 -3.01 -0.47 -10.60
N LYS A 11 -2.72 0.76 -11.02
CA LYS A 11 -1.45 1.04 -11.72
C LYS A 11 -0.30 1.13 -10.73
N VAL A 12 0.84 0.60 -11.16
CA VAL A 12 2.08 0.68 -10.39
C VAL A 12 2.95 1.79 -10.96
N THR A 13 3.24 2.78 -10.13
CA THR A 13 4.12 3.90 -10.46
C THR A 13 5.47 3.75 -9.76
N LYS A 14 6.49 4.43 -10.29
CA LYS A 14 7.82 4.41 -9.70
C LYS A 14 7.87 5.15 -8.37
N ASN A 15 8.71 4.68 -7.48
CA ASN A 15 8.96 5.37 -6.22
C ASN A 15 9.67 6.71 -6.48
N PRO A 16 9.13 7.86 -6.03
CA PRO A 16 9.74 9.16 -6.25
C PRO A 16 11.13 9.31 -5.61
N LEU A 17 11.45 8.51 -4.58
CA LEU A 17 12.78 8.47 -3.97
C LEU A 17 13.79 7.63 -4.79
N ALA A 18 13.32 6.87 -5.78
CA ALA A 18 14.16 6.05 -6.64
C ALA A 18 13.57 5.97 -8.07
N PRO A 19 13.45 7.12 -8.78
CA PRO A 19 12.72 7.20 -10.04
C PRO A 19 13.35 6.37 -11.16
N ASN A 20 14.64 6.11 -11.08
CA ASN A 20 15.39 5.31 -12.07
C ASN A 20 15.40 3.80 -11.72
N ALA A 21 14.97 3.41 -10.53
CA ALA A 21 14.91 2.01 -10.16
C ALA A 21 13.70 1.32 -10.80
N PRO A 22 13.85 0.13 -11.38
CA PRO A 22 12.72 -0.62 -11.89
C PRO A 22 11.79 -1.04 -10.75
N THR A 23 10.50 -1.08 -11.03
CA THR A 23 9.49 -1.64 -10.13
C THR A 23 9.56 -3.18 -10.15
N PHE A 24 8.93 -3.81 -9.15
CA PHE A 24 8.85 -5.28 -9.12
C PHE A 24 8.17 -5.87 -10.36
N PRO A 25 7.02 -5.36 -10.85
CA PRO A 25 6.42 -5.87 -12.08
C PRO A 25 7.33 -5.75 -13.31
N GLU A 26 8.04 -4.62 -13.47
CA GLU A 26 9.00 -4.44 -14.58
C GLU A 26 10.15 -5.46 -14.51
N MET A 27 10.69 -5.71 -13.31
CA MET A 27 11.73 -6.72 -13.14
C MET A 27 11.21 -8.14 -13.32
N TYR A 28 10.01 -8.42 -12.84
CA TYR A 28 9.37 -9.71 -13.05
C TYR A 28 9.22 -10.02 -14.56
N GLU A 29 8.71 -9.06 -15.33
CA GLU A 29 8.57 -9.18 -16.78
C GLU A 29 9.93 -9.39 -17.46
N LYS A 30 10.93 -8.63 -17.07
CA LYS A 30 12.30 -8.74 -17.61
C LYS A 30 12.93 -10.12 -17.37
N VAL A 31 12.72 -10.70 -16.20
CA VAL A 31 13.32 -11.99 -15.81
C VAL A 31 12.53 -13.16 -16.37
N ASN A 32 11.20 -13.08 -16.41
CA ASN A 32 10.35 -14.21 -16.77
C ASN A 32 9.82 -14.16 -18.22
N GLY A 33 10.07 -13.08 -18.96
CA GLY A 33 9.57 -12.89 -20.33
C GLY A 33 8.05 -12.72 -20.43
N LYS A 34 7.34 -12.56 -19.31
CA LYS A 34 5.89 -12.40 -19.24
C LYS A 34 5.48 -11.46 -18.11
N LYS A 35 4.38 -10.76 -18.30
CA LYS A 35 3.82 -9.87 -17.29
C LYS A 35 3.32 -10.64 -16.07
N LEU A 36 3.44 -10.00 -14.92
CA LEU A 36 2.81 -10.45 -13.69
C LEU A 36 1.28 -10.39 -13.86
N ALA A 37 0.57 -11.49 -13.61
CA ALA A 37 -0.87 -11.59 -13.85
C ALA A 37 -1.55 -12.56 -12.87
N GLY A 38 -2.89 -12.57 -12.86
CA GLY A 38 -3.68 -13.48 -12.04
C GLY A 38 -3.40 -13.38 -10.55
N ASP A 39 -3.37 -14.52 -9.88
CA ASP A 39 -3.18 -14.62 -8.41
C ASP A 39 -1.85 -14.02 -7.94
N ASP A 40 -0.79 -14.13 -8.75
CA ASP A 40 0.52 -13.55 -8.43
C ASP A 40 0.47 -12.00 -8.44
N LEU A 41 -0.30 -11.42 -9.37
CA LEU A 41 -0.52 -9.97 -9.43
C LEU A 41 -1.38 -9.50 -8.25
N GLU A 42 -2.41 -10.24 -7.88
CA GLU A 42 -3.25 -9.94 -6.71
C GLU A 42 -2.42 -10.00 -5.41
N ALA A 43 -1.62 -11.04 -5.24
CA ALA A 43 -0.72 -11.18 -4.10
C ALA A 43 0.28 -10.01 -4.03
N PHE A 44 0.85 -9.62 -5.17
CA PHE A 44 1.73 -8.46 -5.25
C PHE A 44 1.03 -7.17 -4.82
N TYR A 45 -0.18 -6.90 -5.31
CA TYR A 45 -0.92 -5.69 -4.94
C TYR A 45 -1.21 -5.62 -3.45
N SER A 46 -1.61 -6.73 -2.84
CA SER A 46 -1.90 -6.80 -1.42
C SER A 46 -0.66 -6.51 -0.57
N ILE A 47 0.49 -7.12 -0.93
CA ILE A 47 1.76 -6.88 -0.24
C ILE A 47 2.24 -5.45 -0.45
N ALA A 48 2.18 -4.92 -1.67
CA ALA A 48 2.61 -3.58 -1.99
C ALA A 48 1.75 -2.52 -1.30
N ALA A 49 0.43 -2.72 -1.22
CA ALA A 49 -0.47 -1.85 -0.48
C ALA A 49 -0.16 -1.85 1.03
N ALA A 50 0.01 -3.02 1.63
CA ALA A 50 0.35 -3.15 3.05
C ALA A 50 1.67 -2.47 3.38
N TRP A 51 2.69 -2.70 2.57
CA TRP A 51 4.05 -2.21 2.83
C TRP A 51 4.24 -0.73 2.51
N SER A 52 3.73 -0.25 1.37
CA SER A 52 4.04 1.10 0.88
C SER A 52 2.98 2.14 1.21
N GLN A 53 1.72 1.74 1.36
CA GLN A 53 0.61 2.69 1.48
C GLN A 53 -0.07 2.64 2.86
N ALA A 54 -0.22 1.46 3.46
CA ALA A 54 -0.87 1.29 4.75
C ALA A 54 0.11 1.22 5.93
N SER A 55 1.42 1.29 5.70
CA SER A 55 2.44 1.13 6.75
C SER A 55 2.43 2.23 7.83
N LYS A 56 1.91 3.40 7.50
CA LYS A 56 1.76 4.53 8.43
C LYS A 56 0.32 5.04 8.35
N SER A 57 -0.57 4.36 9.06
CA SER A 57 -1.99 4.68 9.08
C SER A 57 -2.44 5.12 10.47
N MET A 58 -3.33 6.11 10.52
CA MET A 58 -4.08 6.47 11.71
C MET A 58 -5.47 5.86 11.59
N LEU A 59 -5.82 5.03 12.55
CA LEU A 59 -7.11 4.36 12.63
C LEU A 59 -7.86 4.84 13.86
N LEU A 60 -9.18 4.95 13.75
CA LEU A 60 -10.06 5.20 14.88
C LEU A 60 -10.65 3.88 15.37
N PRO A 61 -11.01 3.78 16.66
CA PRO A 61 -11.67 2.62 17.21
C PRO A 61 -12.95 2.25 16.42
N GLU A 62 -13.30 0.97 16.44
CA GLU A 62 -14.56 0.50 15.92
C GLU A 62 -15.72 1.22 16.63
N ASN A 63 -16.80 1.49 15.91
CA ASN A 63 -17.98 2.22 16.41
C ASN A 63 -17.73 3.70 16.80
N THR A 64 -16.62 4.32 16.39
CA THR A 64 -16.45 5.77 16.52
C THR A 64 -17.58 6.48 15.76
N SER A 65 -18.24 7.47 16.40
CA SER A 65 -19.36 8.19 15.78
C SER A 65 -18.91 8.89 14.49
N ILE A 66 -19.82 8.97 13.52
CA ILE A 66 -19.53 9.58 12.22
C ILE A 66 -19.11 11.05 12.35
N GLU A 67 -19.59 11.76 13.34
CA GLU A 67 -19.23 13.15 13.62
C GLU A 67 -17.74 13.25 13.98
N ILE A 68 -17.26 12.37 14.86
CA ILE A 68 -15.84 12.30 15.23
C ILE A 68 -15.00 11.90 14.02
N VAL A 69 -15.42 10.88 13.25
CA VAL A 69 -14.73 10.47 12.03
C VAL A 69 -14.58 11.64 11.05
N ASN A 70 -15.65 12.39 10.83
CA ASN A 70 -15.66 13.55 9.94
C ASN A 70 -14.75 14.68 10.48
N ALA A 71 -14.77 14.94 11.79
CA ALA A 71 -13.90 15.93 12.41
C ALA A 71 -12.41 15.60 12.17
N TYR A 72 -12.00 14.34 12.32
CA TYR A 72 -10.64 13.89 12.02
C TYR A 72 -10.30 14.01 10.53
N ARG A 73 -11.23 13.64 9.64
CA ARG A 73 -11.05 13.77 8.18
C ARG A 73 -10.87 15.23 7.77
N ASP A 74 -11.66 16.13 8.33
CA ASP A 74 -11.58 17.56 8.02
C ASP A 74 -10.32 18.20 8.61
N ALA A 75 -9.91 17.80 9.81
CA ALA A 75 -8.63 18.20 10.37
C ALA A 75 -7.46 17.73 9.48
N ALA A 76 -7.49 16.49 9.02
CA ALA A 76 -6.48 15.94 8.11
C ALA A 76 -6.45 16.71 6.77
N LYS A 77 -7.61 17.04 6.17
CA LYS A 77 -7.67 17.87 4.94
C LYS A 77 -7.07 19.26 5.15
N LYS A 78 -7.33 19.90 6.29
CA LYS A 78 -6.72 21.20 6.63
C LYS A 78 -5.20 21.07 6.78
N MET A 79 -4.77 20.04 7.51
CA MET A 79 -3.36 19.77 7.77
C MET A 79 -2.56 19.54 6.47
N VAL A 80 -3.08 18.75 5.53
CA VAL A 80 -2.36 18.51 4.26
C VAL A 80 -2.30 19.73 3.34
N ASN A 81 -3.10 20.74 3.59
CA ASN A 81 -3.06 22.02 2.85
C ASN A 81 -2.19 23.07 3.54
N ASP A 82 -1.78 22.83 4.77
CA ASP A 82 -0.89 23.73 5.53
C ASP A 82 0.55 23.68 4.97
N PRO A 83 1.15 24.83 4.58
CA PRO A 83 2.50 24.87 4.00
C PRO A 83 3.59 24.36 4.94
N ASP A 84 3.49 24.71 6.24
CA ASP A 84 4.48 24.32 7.25
C ASP A 84 4.41 22.81 7.50
N PHE A 85 3.19 22.26 7.54
CA PHE A 85 3.01 20.81 7.64
C PHE A 85 3.59 20.11 6.41
N LYS A 86 3.32 20.58 5.20
CA LYS A 86 3.88 20.00 3.97
C LYS A 86 5.39 19.93 3.98
N ALA A 87 6.05 21.01 4.37
CA ALA A 87 7.51 21.05 4.45
C ALA A 87 8.07 20.02 5.46
N LYS A 88 7.47 19.96 6.66
CA LYS A 88 7.85 19.03 7.72
C LYS A 88 7.53 17.58 7.35
N ALA A 89 6.35 17.33 6.79
CA ALA A 89 5.91 15.99 6.36
C ALA A 89 6.80 15.44 5.25
N THR A 90 7.13 16.24 4.24
CA THR A 90 8.05 15.81 3.18
C THR A 90 9.42 15.42 3.71
N LYS A 91 9.94 16.15 4.70
CA LYS A 91 11.22 15.83 5.35
C LYS A 91 11.15 14.56 6.20
N ALA A 92 10.05 14.34 6.91
CA ALA A 92 9.91 13.22 7.85
C ALA A 92 9.39 11.93 7.20
N LEU A 93 8.48 12.04 6.23
CA LEU A 93 7.74 10.92 5.64
C LEU A 93 8.13 10.66 4.18
N GLY A 94 8.87 11.59 3.55
CA GLY A 94 9.16 11.58 2.13
C GLY A 94 8.08 12.27 1.28
N PRO A 95 8.28 12.37 -0.04
CA PRO A 95 7.39 13.06 -0.97
C PRO A 95 6.15 12.21 -1.35
N PHE A 96 5.55 11.55 -0.38
CA PHE A 96 4.38 10.71 -0.59
C PHE A 96 3.11 11.48 -0.24
N PRO A 97 2.04 11.37 -1.07
CA PRO A 97 0.77 11.99 -0.76
C PRO A 97 0.14 11.34 0.48
N LEU A 98 -0.49 12.17 1.31
CA LEU A 98 -1.34 11.68 2.38
C LEU A 98 -2.72 11.35 1.81
N ILE A 99 -3.18 10.13 2.05
CA ILE A 99 -4.46 9.62 1.56
C ILE A 99 -5.46 9.67 2.70
N ILE A 100 -6.65 10.22 2.46
CA ILE A 100 -7.63 10.52 3.50
C ILE A 100 -9.01 9.93 3.15
N GLY A 101 -9.74 9.48 4.16
CA GLY A 101 -11.13 9.07 4.01
C GLY A 101 -11.31 7.71 3.34
N ASP A 102 -12.27 7.61 2.44
CA ASP A 102 -12.69 6.33 1.87
C ASP A 102 -11.64 5.69 0.96
N GLU A 103 -10.81 6.51 0.31
CA GLU A 103 -9.67 6.03 -0.47
C GLU A 103 -8.65 5.32 0.43
N ALA A 104 -8.32 5.91 1.60
CA ALA A 104 -7.46 5.27 2.60
C ALA A 104 -8.08 3.96 3.11
N GLY A 105 -9.39 3.95 3.36
CA GLY A 105 -10.13 2.75 3.77
C GLY A 105 -10.05 1.63 2.73
N ALA A 106 -10.16 1.95 1.45
CA ALA A 106 -10.05 0.96 0.36
C ALA A 106 -8.64 0.34 0.29
N ILE A 107 -7.60 1.15 0.47
CA ILE A 107 -6.21 0.67 0.49
C ILE A 107 -5.97 -0.24 1.69
N ILE A 108 -6.43 0.16 2.89
CA ILE A 108 -6.29 -0.64 4.11
C ILE A 108 -7.03 -1.98 3.98
N LYS A 109 -8.23 -1.99 3.39
CA LYS A 109 -8.94 -3.24 3.12
C LYS A 109 -8.15 -4.16 2.21
N LYS A 110 -7.57 -3.66 1.12
CA LYS A 110 -6.70 -4.46 0.23
C LYS A 110 -5.46 -4.98 0.94
N ALA A 111 -4.90 -4.20 1.87
CA ALA A 111 -3.72 -4.59 2.65
C ALA A 111 -4.03 -5.61 3.75
N ALA A 112 -5.24 -5.59 4.32
CA ALA A 112 -5.63 -6.42 5.46
C ALA A 112 -6.40 -7.69 5.09
N ILE A 113 -7.11 -7.68 3.95
CA ILE A 113 -7.98 -8.77 3.52
C ILE A 113 -7.37 -9.44 2.30
N PHE A 114 -6.82 -10.61 2.50
CA PHE A 114 -6.31 -11.45 1.41
C PHE A 114 -7.41 -12.40 0.91
N SER A 115 -7.55 -12.54 -0.41
CA SER A 115 -8.33 -13.62 -0.99
C SER A 115 -7.71 -14.98 -0.63
N ASP A 116 -8.50 -16.05 -0.72
CA ASP A 116 -8.00 -17.41 -0.46
C ASP A 116 -6.89 -17.81 -1.44
N ASN A 117 -6.97 -17.34 -2.67
CA ASN A 117 -5.91 -17.54 -3.66
C ASN A 117 -4.62 -16.83 -3.27
N THR A 118 -4.71 -15.56 -2.86
CA THR A 118 -3.56 -14.81 -2.34
C THR A 118 -2.94 -15.50 -1.13
N LYS A 119 -3.75 -15.97 -0.17
CA LYS A 119 -3.27 -16.74 1.00
C LYS A 119 -2.53 -18.01 0.58
N LYS A 120 -3.08 -18.78 -0.38
CA LYS A 120 -2.43 -19.98 -0.91
C LYS A 120 -1.07 -19.66 -1.54
N GLN A 121 -0.98 -18.62 -2.38
CA GLN A 121 0.26 -18.20 -3.02
C GLN A 121 1.29 -17.72 -2.00
N LEU A 122 0.90 -16.88 -1.04
CA LEU A 122 1.79 -16.43 0.02
C LEU A 122 2.31 -17.60 0.85
N ASN A 123 1.44 -18.53 1.25
CA ASN A 123 1.83 -19.71 2.00
C ASN A 123 2.78 -20.64 1.22
N LYS A 124 2.58 -20.75 -0.10
CA LYS A 124 3.51 -21.49 -0.97
C LYS A 124 4.91 -20.86 -0.98
N VAL A 125 4.98 -19.53 -1.09
CA VAL A 125 6.25 -18.79 -1.05
C VAL A 125 6.91 -18.92 0.33
N LEU A 126 6.14 -18.74 1.40
CA LEU A 126 6.65 -18.89 2.77
C LEU A 126 7.19 -20.30 3.02
N LYS A 127 6.47 -21.33 2.58
CA LYS A 127 6.93 -22.74 2.70
C LYS A 127 8.21 -22.99 1.92
N LYS A 128 8.30 -22.51 0.67
CA LYS A 128 9.50 -22.63 -0.17
C LYS A 128 10.73 -22.02 0.48
N ASN A 129 10.56 -20.92 1.19
CA ASN A 129 11.64 -20.19 1.87
C ASN A 129 11.80 -20.61 3.36
N LYS A 130 11.21 -21.73 3.78
CA LYS A 130 11.34 -22.32 5.11
C LYS A 130 10.84 -21.43 6.26
N PHE A 131 9.91 -20.50 6.00
CA PHE A 131 9.23 -19.74 7.06
C PHE A 131 8.21 -20.64 7.78
N THR A 132 8.15 -20.54 9.10
CA THR A 132 7.17 -21.28 9.93
C THR A 132 5.81 -20.58 10.00
N TYR A 133 5.80 -19.26 9.83
CA TYR A 133 4.58 -18.45 9.79
C TYR A 133 3.68 -18.81 8.61
N ARG A 134 2.36 -18.71 8.80
CA ARG A 134 1.34 -18.90 7.75
C ARG A 134 0.31 -17.78 7.81
N VAL A 135 -0.15 -17.36 6.62
CA VAL A 135 -1.27 -16.43 6.48
C VAL A 135 -2.57 -17.23 6.66
N LYS A 136 -3.40 -16.80 7.63
CA LYS A 136 -4.70 -17.41 7.94
C LYS A 136 -5.81 -16.80 7.10
#